data_6aa74b86e2452b0cf801b0b124295f72
#
_entry.id   6aa74b86e2452b0cf801b0b124295f72
#
_cell.length_a   1.000
_cell.length_b   1.000
_cell.length_c   1.000
_cell.angle_alpha   90.00
_cell.angle_beta   90.00
_cell.angle_gamma   90.00
#
_symmetry.space_group_name_H-M   'P 1'
#
loop_
_entity.id
_entity.type
_entity.pdbx_description
1 polymer ?
#
loop_
_entity_poly.entity_id
_entity_poly.type
_entity_poly.pdbx_seq_one_letter_code
_entity_poly.pdbx_strand_id
1 'polypeptide(L)'
;EINMMEFVEGVKAKETLGIAQILEGSYEGKKIRMNGAVHNVRDMGEVAFVILRKAEGLVQCVYEEGVTNFDIHDLKEESAVEVLGTVKAEERAPHGFEIRLEEIKVLSQPAEPMPIPISKWKMNTSLETKLALRPVSLRNVRERAKFKIQEGIVRGFRDYLFTQGFTEIHTPKIVARGAEG
;
A
#
# COMPACT_ATOMS: atom_id res chain seq x y z
N GLU A 1 34.94 -6.00 13.62
CA GLU A 1 34.24 -7.12 12.93
C GLU A 1 33.08 -6.52 12.17
N ILE A 2 33.22 -6.49 10.83
CA ILE A 2 32.15 -6.09 9.92
C ILE A 2 31.18 -7.28 9.90
N ASN A 3 30.01 -7.11 10.49
CA ASN A 3 28.92 -8.07 10.37
C ASN A 3 28.55 -8.15 8.86
N MET A 4 29.04 -9.17 8.18
CA MET A 4 28.57 -9.48 6.82
C MET A 4 27.06 -9.75 6.90
N MET A 5 26.26 -8.97 6.17
CA MET A 5 24.88 -9.31 5.91
C MET A 5 24.85 -10.74 5.33
N GLU A 6 24.35 -11.69 6.10
CA GLU A 6 23.95 -12.97 5.55
C GLU A 6 22.76 -12.72 4.61
N PHE A 7 23.00 -12.82 3.32
CA PHE A 7 21.92 -12.99 2.37
C PHE A 7 21.30 -14.37 2.65
N VAL A 8 20.13 -14.38 3.25
CA VAL A 8 19.37 -15.60 3.45
C VAL A 8 18.99 -16.12 2.06
N GLU A 9 19.71 -17.13 1.57
CA GLU A 9 19.30 -17.90 0.39
C GLU A 9 17.90 -18.46 0.62
N GLY A 10 16.99 -18.12 -0.28
CA GLY A 10 15.61 -18.62 -0.25
C GLY A 10 14.69 -17.84 0.68
N VAL A 11 14.48 -16.56 0.37
CA VAL A 11 13.26 -15.88 0.81
C VAL A 11 12.08 -16.65 0.21
N LYS A 12 11.57 -17.64 0.97
CA LYS A 12 10.28 -18.25 0.63
C LYS A 12 9.30 -17.09 0.55
N ALA A 13 8.68 -16.89 -0.63
CA ALA A 13 7.57 -15.98 -0.77
C ALA A 13 6.58 -16.35 0.33
N LYS A 14 6.41 -15.47 1.33
CA LYS A 14 5.38 -15.69 2.33
C LYS A 14 4.06 -15.68 1.55
N GLU A 15 3.23 -16.67 1.74
CA GLU A 15 1.89 -16.75 1.19
C GLU A 15 1.03 -15.67 1.83
N THR A 16 1.18 -14.44 1.36
CA THR A 16 0.32 -13.34 1.73
C THR A 16 -0.62 -13.06 0.58
N LEU A 17 -1.91 -13.07 0.88
CA LEU A 17 -2.94 -12.85 -0.11
C LEU A 17 -3.02 -11.37 -0.51
N GLY A 18 -3.20 -11.12 -1.81
CA GLY A 18 -3.55 -9.83 -2.37
C GLY A 18 -5.07 -9.61 -2.37
N ILE A 19 -5.49 -8.35 -2.60
CA ILE A 19 -6.92 -8.00 -2.69
C ILE A 19 -7.58 -8.75 -3.85
N ALA A 20 -6.93 -8.79 -5.03
CA ALA A 20 -7.46 -9.46 -6.21
C ALA A 20 -7.73 -10.95 -5.94
N GLN A 21 -6.79 -11.64 -5.27
CA GLN A 21 -6.95 -13.05 -4.95
C GLN A 21 -8.13 -13.30 -4.00
N ILE A 22 -8.41 -12.39 -3.07
CA ILE A 22 -9.58 -12.50 -2.17
C ILE A 22 -10.87 -12.32 -2.95
N LEU A 23 -10.91 -11.36 -3.89
CA LEU A 23 -12.09 -11.07 -4.70
C LEU A 23 -12.40 -12.18 -5.72
N GLU A 24 -11.37 -12.80 -6.30
CA GLU A 24 -11.50 -13.89 -7.26
C GLU A 24 -11.81 -15.24 -6.61
N GLY A 25 -11.43 -15.39 -5.33
CA GLY A 25 -11.57 -16.65 -4.60
C GLY A 25 -12.72 -16.65 -3.59
N SER A 26 -13.11 -17.84 -3.15
CA SER A 26 -14.09 -18.00 -2.05
C SER A 26 -13.38 -17.98 -0.70
N TYR A 27 -13.08 -16.77 -0.19
CA TYR A 27 -12.37 -16.58 1.08
C TYR A 27 -13.28 -16.22 2.25
N GLU A 28 -14.57 -16.01 2.04
CA GLU A 28 -15.54 -15.77 3.13
C GLU A 28 -15.42 -16.85 4.21
N GLY A 29 -15.28 -16.41 5.45
CA GLY A 29 -15.08 -17.28 6.62
C GLY A 29 -13.71 -17.96 6.72
N LYS A 30 -12.80 -17.75 5.75
CA LYS A 30 -11.46 -18.33 5.81
C LYS A 30 -10.49 -17.42 6.55
N LYS A 31 -9.60 -18.06 7.30
CA LYS A 31 -8.48 -17.41 7.97
C LYS A 31 -7.35 -17.17 6.97
N ILE A 32 -6.86 -15.93 6.91
CA ILE A 32 -5.82 -15.52 5.98
C ILE A 32 -4.70 -14.73 6.67
N ARG A 33 -3.52 -14.69 6.03
CA ARG A 33 -2.45 -13.76 6.37
C ARG A 33 -2.36 -12.67 5.31
N MET A 34 -2.18 -11.43 5.76
CA MET A 34 -2.01 -10.28 4.87
C MET A 34 -0.95 -9.34 5.40
N ASN A 35 -0.09 -8.83 4.51
CA ASN A 35 0.87 -7.78 4.83
C ASN A 35 0.39 -6.45 4.30
N GLY A 36 0.70 -5.38 5.00
CA GLY A 36 0.38 -4.03 4.55
C GLY A 36 1.04 -2.97 5.43
N ALA A 37 0.94 -1.71 5.01
CA ALA A 37 1.26 -0.58 5.85
C ALA A 37 -0.01 -0.08 6.54
N VAL A 38 0.06 0.23 7.82
CA VAL A 38 -1.05 0.84 8.56
C VAL A 38 -1.29 2.24 7.99
N HIS A 39 -2.40 2.41 7.31
CA HIS A 39 -2.78 3.68 6.70
C HIS A 39 -3.46 4.63 7.68
N ASN A 40 -4.34 4.08 8.50
CA ASN A 40 -5.09 4.81 9.53
C ASN A 40 -5.60 3.81 10.57
N VAL A 41 -5.73 4.27 11.81
CA VAL A 41 -6.41 3.57 12.90
C VAL A 41 -7.56 4.45 13.37
N ARG A 42 -8.76 3.89 13.45
CA ARG A 42 -9.94 4.54 14.00
C ARG A 42 -10.36 3.76 15.24
N ASP A 43 -9.89 4.22 16.36
CA ASP A 43 -10.23 3.67 17.67
C ASP A 43 -11.63 4.15 18.08
N MET A 44 -12.49 3.20 18.45
CA MET A 44 -13.85 3.45 18.95
C MET A 44 -14.08 2.81 20.33
N GLY A 45 -13.00 2.50 21.03
CA GLY A 45 -13.00 1.82 22.33
C GLY A 45 -12.82 0.31 22.18
N GLU A 46 -13.82 -0.49 22.52
CA GLU A 46 -13.73 -1.97 22.44
C GLU A 46 -13.49 -2.48 21.01
N VAL A 47 -13.81 -1.69 19.99
CA VAL A 47 -13.62 -1.99 18.57
C VAL A 47 -12.81 -0.89 17.91
N ALA A 48 -11.83 -1.27 17.07
CA ALA A 48 -11.11 -0.33 16.25
C ALA A 48 -11.05 -0.81 14.79
N PHE A 49 -10.97 0.15 13.86
CA PHE A 49 -10.76 -0.14 12.45
C PHE A 49 -9.32 0.19 12.06
N VAL A 50 -8.58 -0.82 11.67
CA VAL A 50 -7.24 -0.71 11.13
C VAL A 50 -7.32 -0.75 9.61
N ILE A 51 -6.98 0.35 8.95
CA ILE A 51 -6.96 0.41 7.50
C ILE A 51 -5.56 0.09 7.03
N LEU A 52 -5.40 -1.02 6.32
CA LEU A 52 -4.13 -1.40 5.70
C LEU A 52 -4.04 -0.86 4.27
N ARG A 53 -2.88 -0.31 3.93
CA ARG A 53 -2.56 0.12 2.57
C ARG A 53 -1.67 -0.92 1.90
N LYS A 54 -2.13 -1.38 0.73
CA LYS A 54 -1.40 -2.24 -0.20
C LYS A 54 -1.15 -1.51 -1.53
N ALA A 55 -0.39 -2.12 -2.41
CA ALA A 55 -0.21 -1.60 -3.77
C ALA A 55 -1.54 -1.54 -4.54
N GLU A 56 -2.41 -2.51 -4.30
CA GLU A 56 -3.70 -2.69 -4.97
C GLU A 56 -4.81 -1.78 -4.42
N GLY A 57 -4.71 -1.35 -3.15
CA GLY A 57 -5.76 -0.53 -2.52
C GLY A 57 -5.69 -0.52 -1.01
N LEU A 58 -6.82 -0.17 -0.40
CA LEU A 58 -7.02 -0.15 1.05
C LEU A 58 -7.87 -1.34 1.48
N VAL A 59 -7.50 -1.97 2.59
CA VAL A 59 -8.26 -3.07 3.21
C VAL A 59 -8.66 -2.66 4.60
N GLN A 60 -9.92 -2.83 4.94
CA GLN A 60 -10.44 -2.63 6.29
C GLN A 60 -10.20 -3.89 7.12
N CYS A 61 -9.60 -3.72 8.28
CA CYS A 61 -9.46 -4.75 9.29
C CYS A 61 -10.18 -4.31 10.55
N VAL A 62 -10.88 -5.24 11.22
CA VAL A 62 -11.60 -4.98 12.46
C VAL A 62 -10.83 -5.59 13.61
N TYR A 63 -10.43 -4.72 14.52
CA TYR A 63 -9.83 -5.06 15.80
C TYR A 63 -10.93 -5.14 16.87
N GLU A 64 -10.88 -6.15 17.71
CA GLU A 64 -11.73 -6.30 18.89
C GLU A 64 -10.85 -6.52 20.13
N GLU A 65 -11.07 -5.72 21.17
CA GLU A 65 -10.36 -5.85 22.43
C GLU A 65 -10.63 -7.24 23.06
N GLY A 66 -9.58 -7.88 23.55
CA GLY A 66 -9.69 -9.23 24.14
C GLY A 66 -9.78 -10.38 23.12
N VAL A 67 -9.97 -10.08 21.82
CA VAL A 67 -9.96 -11.08 20.73
C VAL A 67 -8.66 -10.99 19.95
N THR A 68 -8.26 -9.79 19.57
CA THR A 68 -7.00 -9.55 18.86
C THR A 68 -5.85 -9.53 19.86
N ASN A 69 -4.80 -10.34 19.61
CA ASN A 69 -3.65 -10.42 20.52
C ASN A 69 -2.65 -9.29 20.31
N PHE A 70 -3.08 -8.05 20.45
CA PHE A 70 -2.25 -6.85 20.28
C PHE A 70 -2.93 -5.67 20.97
N ASP A 71 -2.16 -4.79 21.60
CA ASP A 71 -2.70 -3.52 22.10
C ASP A 71 -2.76 -2.51 20.95
N ILE A 72 -3.96 -2.07 20.59
CA ILE A 72 -4.18 -1.14 19.49
C ILE A 72 -3.48 0.21 19.69
N HIS A 73 -3.25 0.63 20.93
CA HIS A 73 -2.56 1.89 21.25
C HIS A 73 -1.07 1.87 20.91
N ASP A 74 -0.49 0.67 20.77
CA ASP A 74 0.90 0.51 20.34
C ASP A 74 1.05 0.54 18.80
N LEU A 75 -0.07 0.56 18.06
CA LEU A 75 -0.06 0.54 16.61
C LEU A 75 0.07 1.95 16.02
N LYS A 76 1.22 2.23 15.40
CA LYS A 76 1.47 3.52 14.74
C LYS A 76 1.07 3.49 13.27
N GLU A 77 0.52 4.60 12.75
CA GLU A 77 0.36 4.81 11.31
C GLU A 77 1.71 4.63 10.60
N GLU A 78 1.68 4.10 9.37
CA GLU A 78 2.85 3.75 8.55
C GLU A 78 3.71 2.59 9.08
N SER A 79 3.31 1.92 10.15
CA SER A 79 3.93 0.64 10.51
C SER A 79 3.69 -0.39 9.42
N ALA A 80 4.73 -1.16 9.08
CA ALA A 80 4.57 -2.35 8.26
C ALA A 80 4.15 -3.50 9.17
N VAL A 81 3.05 -4.14 8.83
CA VAL A 81 2.47 -5.22 9.65
C VAL A 81 2.15 -6.45 8.83
N GLU A 82 2.16 -7.59 9.49
CA GLU A 82 1.51 -8.82 9.05
C GLU A 82 0.31 -9.04 9.97
N VAL A 83 -0.85 -9.24 9.40
CA VAL A 83 -2.08 -9.55 10.13
C VAL A 83 -2.56 -10.95 9.82
N LEU A 84 -3.12 -11.60 10.82
CA LEU A 84 -3.86 -12.86 10.71
C LEU A 84 -5.29 -12.57 11.11
N GLY A 85 -6.23 -13.02 10.30
CA GLY A 85 -7.64 -12.83 10.60
C GLY A 85 -8.57 -13.54 9.63
N THR A 86 -9.85 -13.50 9.91
CA THR A 86 -10.90 -14.14 9.12
C THR A 86 -11.57 -13.13 8.19
N VAL A 87 -11.68 -13.47 6.91
CA VAL A 87 -12.38 -12.66 5.90
C VAL A 87 -13.88 -12.70 6.14
N LYS A 88 -14.52 -11.54 6.17
CA LYS A 88 -15.96 -11.38 6.24
C LYS A 88 -16.48 -10.45 5.14
N ALA A 89 -17.61 -10.79 4.53
CA ALA A 89 -18.31 -9.87 3.65
C ALA A 89 -18.83 -8.67 4.45
N GLU A 90 -18.56 -7.46 3.96
CA GLU A 90 -19.04 -6.19 4.52
C GLU A 90 -19.17 -5.15 3.40
N GLU A 91 -20.38 -4.86 3.00
CA GLU A 91 -20.67 -3.96 1.87
C GLU A 91 -20.12 -2.54 2.05
N ARG A 92 -19.99 -2.08 3.30
CA ARG A 92 -19.47 -0.74 3.61
C ARG A 92 -17.95 -0.66 3.61
N ALA A 93 -17.30 -1.82 3.66
CA ALA A 93 -15.84 -1.89 3.62
C ALA A 93 -15.32 -1.69 2.18
N PRO A 94 -14.11 -1.16 2.00
CA PRO A 94 -13.47 -1.16 0.70
C PRO A 94 -13.45 -2.57 0.09
N HIS A 95 -13.80 -2.69 -1.18
CA HIS A 95 -13.88 -3.96 -1.91
C HIS A 95 -14.97 -4.94 -1.44
N GLY A 96 -15.88 -4.55 -0.54
CA GLY A 96 -17.00 -5.38 -0.09
C GLY A 96 -16.63 -6.46 0.93
N PHE A 97 -15.45 -6.40 1.52
CA PHE A 97 -15.02 -7.32 2.58
C PHE A 97 -14.16 -6.62 3.65
N GLU A 98 -14.10 -7.23 4.82
CA GLU A 98 -13.21 -6.84 5.91
C GLU A 98 -12.49 -8.07 6.48
N ILE A 99 -11.44 -7.83 7.25
CA ILE A 99 -10.68 -8.88 7.95
C ILE A 99 -10.90 -8.72 9.45
N ARG A 100 -11.52 -9.69 10.09
CA ARG A 100 -11.63 -9.77 11.56
C ARG A 100 -10.29 -10.23 12.12
N LEU A 101 -9.61 -9.32 12.82
CA LEU A 101 -8.24 -9.54 13.29
C LEU A 101 -8.20 -10.49 14.48
N GLU A 102 -7.24 -11.41 14.42
CA GLU A 102 -6.88 -12.28 15.54
C GLU A 102 -5.47 -11.95 16.02
N GLU A 103 -4.57 -11.60 15.10
CA GLU A 103 -3.17 -11.31 15.41
C GLU A 103 -2.67 -10.14 14.55
N ILE A 104 -1.90 -9.26 15.17
CA ILE A 104 -1.12 -8.23 14.49
C ILE A 104 0.34 -8.42 14.87
N LYS A 105 1.20 -8.55 13.87
CA LYS A 105 2.64 -8.59 14.03
C LYS A 105 3.26 -7.36 13.37
N VAL A 106 3.87 -6.50 14.16
CA VAL A 106 4.60 -5.33 13.66
C VAL A 106 5.96 -5.80 13.12
N LEU A 107 6.20 -5.58 11.84
CA LEU A 107 7.46 -5.91 11.15
C LEU A 107 8.45 -4.75 11.23
N SER A 108 7.95 -3.52 11.10
CA SER A 108 8.69 -2.29 11.32
C SER A 108 7.73 -1.15 11.63
N GLN A 109 8.21 -0.14 12.33
CA GLN A 109 7.42 1.06 12.63
C GLN A 109 8.27 2.31 12.44
N PRO A 110 7.65 3.46 12.10
CA PRO A 110 8.37 4.71 11.97
C PRO A 110 8.88 5.18 13.35
N ALA A 111 10.11 5.71 13.37
CA ALA A 111 10.69 6.28 14.58
C ALA A 111 9.93 7.56 15.00
N GLU A 112 9.53 8.37 14.00
CA GLU A 112 8.83 9.63 14.19
C GLU A 112 7.47 9.62 13.46
N PRO A 113 6.50 10.42 13.92
CA PRO A 113 5.23 10.60 13.20
C PRO A 113 5.45 11.13 11.78
N MET A 114 4.52 10.81 10.87
CA MET A 114 4.59 11.32 9.51
C MET A 114 4.50 12.84 9.48
N PRO A 115 5.41 13.53 8.77
CA PRO A 115 5.47 14.99 8.74
C PRO A 115 4.29 15.64 8.01
N ILE A 116 3.52 14.87 7.27
CA ILE A 116 2.32 15.30 6.53
C ILE A 116 1.20 14.26 6.66
N PRO A 117 -0.08 14.68 6.64
CA PRO A 117 -1.22 13.79 6.88
C PRO A 117 -1.55 12.94 5.64
N ILE A 118 -0.79 11.89 5.40
CA ILE A 118 -0.91 11.03 4.21
C ILE A 118 -2.17 10.15 4.19
N SER A 119 -2.78 9.88 5.33
CA SER A 119 -4.00 9.07 5.45
C SER A 119 -5.27 9.83 5.02
N LYS A 120 -5.24 11.15 4.97
CA LYS A 120 -6.39 11.95 4.56
C LYS A 120 -6.61 11.90 3.05
N TRP A 121 -7.86 11.74 2.61
CA TRP A 121 -8.20 11.77 1.18
C TRP A 121 -7.64 13.01 0.46
N LYS A 122 -7.80 14.19 1.04
CA LYS A 122 -7.23 15.45 0.54
C LYS A 122 -6.18 15.94 1.54
N MET A 123 -4.92 15.94 1.14
CA MET A 123 -3.86 16.59 1.89
C MET A 123 -3.92 18.10 1.67
N ASN A 124 -4.20 18.87 2.73
CA ASN A 124 -4.09 20.33 2.72
C ASN A 124 -2.61 20.73 2.94
N THR A 125 -1.78 20.42 1.96
CA THR A 125 -0.34 20.65 1.99
C THR A 125 0.06 21.36 0.70
N SER A 126 0.97 22.34 0.79
CA SER A 126 1.45 23.09 -0.38
C SER A 126 2.12 22.15 -1.40
N LEU A 127 2.17 22.58 -2.66
CA LEU A 127 2.86 21.82 -3.70
C LEU A 127 4.34 21.67 -3.39
N GLU A 128 4.98 22.73 -2.90
CA GLU A 128 6.38 22.75 -2.50
C GLU A 128 6.67 21.68 -1.45
N THR A 129 5.88 21.63 -0.37
CA THR A 129 6.02 20.62 0.68
C THR A 129 5.80 19.20 0.13
N LYS A 130 4.82 19.02 -0.76
CA LYS A 130 4.58 17.71 -1.40
C LYS A 130 5.76 17.25 -2.24
N LEU A 131 6.43 18.18 -2.93
CA LEU A 131 7.60 17.88 -3.75
C LEU A 131 8.83 17.62 -2.90
N ALA A 132 9.07 18.43 -1.85
CA ALA A 132 10.16 18.23 -0.90
C ALA A 132 10.06 16.88 -0.17
N LEU A 133 8.84 16.48 0.22
CA LEU A 133 8.55 15.22 0.90
C LEU A 133 7.97 14.16 -0.05
N ARG A 134 8.40 14.14 -1.30
CA ARG A 134 7.82 13.29 -2.34
C ARG A 134 7.73 11.80 -2.01
N PRO A 135 8.73 11.14 -1.43
CA PRO A 135 8.64 9.75 -1.02
C PRO A 135 7.51 9.47 -0.03
N VAL A 136 7.19 10.45 0.82
CA VAL A 136 6.11 10.36 1.80
C VAL A 136 4.77 10.76 1.19
N SER A 137 4.71 11.89 0.46
CA SER A 137 3.46 12.38 -0.13
C SER A 137 2.84 11.41 -1.15
N LEU A 138 3.66 10.63 -1.87
CA LEU A 138 3.20 9.59 -2.79
C LEU A 138 2.63 8.33 -2.11
N ARG A 139 2.73 8.21 -0.80
CA ARG A 139 2.01 7.17 -0.04
C ARG A 139 0.51 7.49 0.07
N ASN A 140 0.14 8.77 -0.10
CA ASN A 140 -1.26 9.16 -0.18
C ASN A 140 -1.91 8.60 -1.45
N VAL A 141 -3.06 7.96 -1.30
CA VAL A 141 -3.77 7.25 -2.39
C VAL A 141 -4.11 8.19 -3.56
N ARG A 142 -4.58 9.40 -3.26
CA ARG A 142 -4.96 10.38 -4.28
C ARG A 142 -3.75 10.97 -5.01
N GLU A 143 -2.66 11.26 -4.31
CA GLU A 143 -1.44 11.76 -4.95
C GLU A 143 -0.83 10.69 -5.87
N ARG A 144 -0.85 9.42 -5.46
CA ARG A 144 -0.42 8.29 -6.28
C ARG A 144 -1.30 8.05 -7.49
N ALA A 145 -2.60 8.28 -7.38
CA ALA A 145 -3.56 8.06 -8.47
C ALA A 145 -3.23 8.87 -9.73
N LYS A 146 -2.63 10.06 -9.59
CA LYS A 146 -2.18 10.90 -10.73
C LYS A 146 -1.20 10.14 -11.64
N PHE A 147 -0.27 9.39 -11.04
CA PHE A 147 0.72 8.60 -11.78
C PHE A 147 0.10 7.35 -12.39
N LYS A 148 -0.92 6.78 -11.77
CA LYS A 148 -1.69 5.69 -12.37
C LYS A 148 -2.46 6.14 -13.62
N ILE A 149 -3.01 7.34 -13.59
CA ILE A 149 -3.65 7.93 -14.76
C ILE A 149 -2.61 8.19 -15.85
N GLN A 150 -1.45 8.77 -15.50
CA GLN A 150 -0.35 9.02 -16.44
C GLN A 150 0.14 7.71 -17.09
N GLU A 151 0.33 6.66 -16.29
CA GLU A 151 0.67 5.32 -16.80
C GLU A 151 -0.34 4.83 -17.83
N GLY A 152 -1.66 4.94 -17.52
CA GLY A 152 -2.73 4.56 -18.42
C GLY A 152 -2.73 5.33 -19.75
N ILE A 153 -2.50 6.65 -19.69
CA ILE A 153 -2.41 7.51 -20.89
C ILE A 153 -1.22 7.08 -21.77
N VAL A 154 -0.03 6.90 -21.17
CA VAL A 154 1.18 6.49 -21.91
C VAL A 154 0.99 5.11 -22.53
N ARG A 155 0.39 4.18 -21.78
CA ARG A 155 0.09 2.84 -22.31
C ARG A 155 -0.87 2.91 -23.48
N GLY A 156 -1.98 3.62 -23.37
CA GLY A 156 -2.94 3.75 -24.46
C GLY A 156 -2.32 4.39 -25.72
N PHE A 157 -1.44 5.37 -25.54
CA PHE A 157 -0.70 5.99 -26.64
C PHE A 157 0.23 4.96 -27.33
N ARG A 158 1.00 4.19 -26.56
CA ARG A 158 1.87 3.15 -27.10
C ARG A 158 1.08 2.07 -27.84
N ASP A 159 0.01 1.57 -27.21
CA ASP A 159 -0.84 0.53 -27.79
C ASP A 159 -1.43 0.99 -29.14
N TYR A 160 -1.90 2.25 -29.21
CA TYR A 160 -2.40 2.82 -30.46
C TYR A 160 -1.33 2.87 -31.55
N LEU A 161 -0.16 3.43 -31.28
CA LEU A 161 0.92 3.50 -32.26
C LEU A 161 1.38 2.11 -32.72
N PHE A 162 1.45 1.15 -31.80
CA PHE A 162 1.78 -0.21 -32.13
C PHE A 162 0.78 -0.81 -33.13
N THR A 163 -0.54 -0.58 -32.94
CA THR A 163 -1.57 -1.04 -33.89
C THR A 163 -1.50 -0.36 -35.24
N GLN A 164 -0.88 0.82 -35.33
CA GLN A 164 -0.63 1.56 -36.58
C GLN A 164 0.69 1.17 -37.26
N GLY A 165 1.40 0.16 -36.76
CA GLY A 165 2.65 -0.34 -37.36
C GLY A 165 3.90 0.46 -37.00
N PHE A 166 3.84 1.35 -36.00
CA PHE A 166 5.02 2.04 -35.50
C PHE A 166 5.87 1.12 -34.63
N THR A 167 7.17 1.30 -34.70
CA THR A 167 8.13 0.60 -33.85
C THR A 167 8.65 1.53 -32.76
N GLU A 168 8.53 1.13 -31.49
CA GLU A 168 9.11 1.87 -30.38
C GLU A 168 10.63 1.66 -30.35
N ILE A 169 11.39 2.75 -30.31
CA ILE A 169 12.84 2.74 -30.19
C ILE A 169 13.28 3.54 -28.95
N HIS A 170 14.39 3.14 -28.36
CA HIS A 170 15.02 3.85 -27.24
C HIS A 170 16.25 4.61 -27.74
N THR A 171 16.14 5.93 -27.84
CA THR A 171 17.26 6.79 -28.22
C THR A 171 18.09 7.17 -26.99
N PRO A 172 19.42 7.42 -27.14
CA PRO A 172 20.24 7.96 -26.06
C PRO A 172 19.68 9.29 -25.54
N LYS A 173 19.56 9.41 -24.22
CA LYS A 173 19.07 10.65 -23.55
C LYS A 173 20.20 11.54 -23.07
N ILE A 174 21.42 10.98 -22.94
CA ILE A 174 22.62 11.72 -22.56
C ILE A 174 23.45 11.93 -23.82
N VAL A 175 23.63 13.16 -24.20
CA VAL A 175 24.38 13.58 -25.39
C VAL A 175 25.43 14.62 -24.98
N ALA A 176 26.54 14.68 -25.71
CA ALA A 176 27.61 15.64 -25.42
C ALA A 176 27.22 17.10 -25.71
N ARG A 177 26.28 17.31 -26.63
CA ARG A 177 25.67 18.62 -26.92
C ARG A 177 24.19 18.43 -27.19
N GLY A 178 23.37 19.27 -26.57
CA GLY A 178 21.94 19.38 -26.92
C GLY A 178 21.83 20.04 -28.30
N ALA A 179 20.94 19.52 -29.16
CA ALA A 179 20.48 20.27 -30.30
C ALA A 179 19.51 21.32 -29.75
N GLU A 180 20.01 22.53 -29.55
CA GLU A 180 19.13 23.68 -29.38
C GLU A 180 18.60 24.03 -30.78
N GLY A 181 17.29 23.79 -30.96
CA GLY A 181 16.55 24.30 -32.09
C GLY A 181 16.20 25.78 -31.90
#